data_c53e6f26c37fd8fe8ef0bdf3889750ef
#
_entry.id   c53e6f26c37fd8fe8ef0bdf3889750ef
#
_cell.length_a   1.000
_cell.length_b   1.000
_cell.length_c   1.000
_cell.angle_alpha   90.00
_cell.angle_beta   90.00
_cell.angle_gamma   90.00
#
_symmetry.space_group_name_H-M   'P 1'
#
loop_
_entity.id
_entity.type
_entity.pdbx_description
1 polymer ?
#
loop_
_entity_poly.entity_id
_entity_poly.type
_entity_poly.pdbx_seq_one_letter_code
_entity_poly.pdbx_strand_id
1 'polypeptide(L)'
;VMVIKHSKPLPEWTKSNRSKNEELSDLKSAIEFVSNQLDELGQKAGGTSAEIFEALKMLIEDDELLEVASGHIEDGWIAAAAIGKAVDEFSELLGGDPTFDERVADFQDLSKRVQARLAGIEMTLSIPEKGRIVLVGEDFSPADTAQFTDAVVGVITLKGGPTSHTAIICRSKSIAAVVSCPDAATLENGDRVLVDPVGDRVLVSDDESLATKTIEFVAVNSQPLVPVRANIGSLEDAKAASETRANGVGLFRTELLYLSSKTEPSIDQQAASYTEILKAAPEGPIVVRTIDAGSDKPVPFLNMPEEENPSLGVRGYRLIADHRAFIEGQLKALESARVASGREVWVMAPMIATAEEAKAFSDLARSIGGYKVGIMVETPSIALIVDQLGGIVDFVSVGTNDLSQYLFAADRMNPSLGALLNHWQPALIKSLARIASGAKVAGISSGVCGESASDPAFAVVLAGLG
;
A
#
# COMPACT_ATOMS: atom_id res chain seq x y z
N VAL A 1 11.94 24.22 -7.30
CA VAL A 1 11.57 22.99 -8.01
C VAL A 1 12.70 22.55 -8.90
N MET A 2 13.04 21.28 -8.88
CA MET A 2 13.93 20.66 -9.86
C MET A 2 13.06 19.79 -10.77
N VAL A 3 12.89 20.22 -12.02
CA VAL A 3 12.19 19.39 -13.02
C VAL A 3 13.16 18.33 -13.52
N ILE A 4 12.87 17.06 -13.26
CA ILE A 4 13.62 15.96 -13.86
C ILE A 4 12.96 15.64 -15.19
N LYS A 5 13.59 16.10 -16.26
CA LYS A 5 13.33 15.53 -17.59
C LYS A 5 14.13 14.25 -17.68
N HIS A 6 13.46 13.15 -17.98
CA HIS A 6 14.10 11.86 -18.17
C HIS A 6 15.39 12.00 -18.98
N SER A 7 16.36 11.15 -18.62
CA SER A 7 17.68 10.96 -19.20
C SER A 7 17.79 11.33 -20.67
N LYS A 8 19.00 11.66 -21.09
CA LYS A 8 19.35 11.84 -22.51
C LYS A 8 18.62 10.80 -23.36
N PRO A 9 17.97 11.22 -24.45
CA PRO A 9 17.28 10.25 -25.31
C PRO A 9 18.25 9.16 -25.72
N LEU A 10 17.80 7.90 -25.58
CA LEU A 10 18.57 6.78 -26.05
C LEU A 10 18.74 6.90 -27.58
N PRO A 11 19.88 6.50 -28.13
CA PRO A 11 20.11 6.56 -29.57
C PRO A 11 19.15 5.63 -30.32
N GLU A 12 18.86 5.94 -31.58
CA GLU A 12 18.16 4.99 -32.45
C GLU A 12 19.03 3.76 -32.68
N TRP A 13 18.44 2.60 -32.48
CA TRP A 13 19.13 1.32 -32.56
C TRP A 13 19.07 0.71 -33.95
N THR A 14 20.18 0.20 -34.42
CA THR A 14 20.33 -0.40 -35.77
C THR A 14 20.74 -1.87 -35.68
N LYS A 15 20.83 -2.53 -36.83
CA LYS A 15 21.42 -3.88 -36.94
C LYS A 15 22.90 -3.86 -36.56
N SER A 16 23.36 -4.95 -35.96
CA SER A 16 24.76 -5.09 -35.54
C SER A 16 25.66 -5.44 -36.75
N ASN A 17 26.88 -4.87 -36.70
CA ASN A 17 27.99 -5.28 -37.57
C ASN A 17 29.00 -6.19 -36.83
N ARG A 18 28.71 -6.56 -35.57
CA ARG A 18 29.55 -7.39 -34.70
C ARG A 18 29.07 -8.83 -34.71
N SER A 19 29.84 -9.73 -34.13
CA SER A 19 29.43 -11.10 -33.97
C SER A 19 28.31 -11.26 -32.93
N LYS A 20 27.44 -12.26 -33.13
CA LYS A 20 26.37 -12.60 -32.18
C LYS A 20 26.90 -12.86 -30.78
N ASN A 21 28.03 -13.53 -30.66
CA ASN A 21 28.64 -13.84 -29.36
C ASN A 21 29.09 -12.59 -28.60
N GLU A 22 29.60 -11.57 -29.31
CA GLU A 22 29.95 -10.28 -28.67
C GLU A 22 28.71 -9.53 -28.17
N GLU A 23 27.65 -9.48 -28.98
CA GLU A 23 26.38 -8.85 -28.58
C GLU A 23 25.74 -9.56 -27.36
N LEU A 24 25.72 -10.89 -27.37
CA LEU A 24 25.23 -11.68 -26.23
C LEU A 24 26.08 -11.49 -24.96
N SER A 25 27.40 -11.39 -25.12
CA SER A 25 28.30 -11.13 -23.99
C SER A 25 28.06 -9.75 -23.39
N ASP A 26 27.88 -8.73 -24.23
CA ASP A 26 27.62 -7.37 -23.80
C ASP A 26 26.25 -7.26 -23.11
N LEU A 27 25.20 -7.93 -23.66
CA LEU A 27 23.87 -7.98 -23.03
C LEU A 27 23.95 -8.58 -21.63
N LYS A 28 24.57 -9.76 -21.49
CA LYS A 28 24.73 -10.41 -20.18
C LYS A 28 25.48 -9.55 -19.17
N SER A 29 26.57 -8.93 -19.62
CA SER A 29 27.35 -8.03 -18.75
C SER A 29 26.57 -6.78 -18.32
N ALA A 30 25.72 -6.25 -19.21
CA ALA A 30 24.89 -5.11 -18.88
C ALA A 30 23.75 -5.47 -17.93
N ILE A 31 23.13 -6.64 -18.08
CA ILE A 31 22.11 -7.17 -17.16
C ILE A 31 22.72 -7.43 -15.78
N GLU A 32 23.87 -8.10 -15.71
CA GLU A 32 24.58 -8.33 -14.45
C GLU A 32 24.92 -7.01 -13.74
N PHE A 33 25.34 -5.99 -14.49
CA PHE A 33 25.60 -4.67 -13.93
C PHE A 33 24.34 -4.04 -13.33
N VAL A 34 23.20 -4.07 -14.03
CA VAL A 34 21.91 -3.52 -13.54
C VAL A 34 21.41 -4.31 -12.35
N SER A 35 21.50 -5.65 -12.38
CA SER A 35 21.16 -6.54 -11.27
C SER A 35 21.95 -6.19 -10.01
N ASN A 36 23.27 -6.03 -10.12
CA ASN A 36 24.11 -5.63 -9.00
C ASN A 36 23.77 -4.24 -8.44
N GLN A 37 23.40 -3.29 -9.31
CA GLN A 37 22.91 -1.98 -8.86
C GLN A 37 21.61 -2.11 -8.05
N LEU A 38 20.67 -2.95 -8.48
CA LEU A 38 19.43 -3.20 -7.75
C LEU A 38 19.69 -3.82 -6.37
N ASP A 39 20.64 -4.75 -6.27
CA ASP A 39 21.07 -5.34 -5.00
C ASP A 39 21.63 -4.27 -4.04
N GLU A 40 22.51 -3.39 -4.54
CA GLU A 40 23.07 -2.30 -3.72
C GLU A 40 21.98 -1.33 -3.22
N LEU A 41 21.00 -1.02 -4.08
CA LEU A 41 19.88 -0.15 -3.74
C LEU A 41 18.96 -0.82 -2.72
N GLY A 42 18.67 -2.11 -2.88
CA GLY A 42 17.88 -2.91 -1.94
C GLY A 42 18.52 -2.97 -0.55
N GLN A 43 19.84 -3.19 -0.48
CA GLN A 43 20.58 -3.21 0.80
C GLN A 43 20.55 -1.85 1.52
N LYS A 44 20.58 -0.74 0.76
CA LYS A 44 20.51 0.61 1.34
C LYS A 44 19.10 0.99 1.78
N ALA A 45 18.08 0.53 1.07
CA ALA A 45 16.69 0.90 1.33
C ALA A 45 16.09 0.22 2.56
N GLY A 46 16.35 -1.09 2.74
CA GLY A 46 15.81 -1.90 3.85
C GLY A 46 14.29 -2.09 3.83
N GLY A 47 13.78 -2.98 4.66
CA GLY A 47 12.33 -3.21 4.82
C GLY A 47 11.61 -3.54 3.52
N THR A 48 10.35 -3.11 3.39
CA THR A 48 9.49 -3.35 2.22
C THR A 48 10.10 -2.84 0.91
N SER A 49 10.93 -1.81 0.97
CA SER A 49 11.60 -1.30 -0.22
C SER A 49 12.64 -2.27 -0.76
N ALA A 50 13.29 -3.06 0.09
CA ALA A 50 14.25 -4.08 -0.36
C ALA A 50 13.57 -5.19 -1.17
N GLU A 51 12.34 -5.58 -0.79
CA GLU A 51 11.54 -6.59 -1.50
C GLU A 51 11.19 -6.14 -2.93
N ILE A 52 10.95 -4.85 -3.14
CA ILE A 52 10.72 -4.28 -4.47
C ILE A 52 11.96 -4.46 -5.36
N PHE A 53 13.15 -4.15 -4.84
CA PHE A 53 14.39 -4.32 -5.61
C PHE A 53 14.71 -5.78 -5.92
N GLU A 54 14.39 -6.69 -5.00
CA GLU A 54 14.54 -8.13 -5.24
C GLU A 54 13.59 -8.60 -6.37
N ALA A 55 12.35 -8.13 -6.37
CA ALA A 55 11.40 -8.42 -7.44
C ALA A 55 11.87 -7.87 -8.81
N LEU A 56 12.36 -6.63 -8.87
CA LEU A 56 12.92 -6.03 -10.09
C LEU A 56 14.14 -6.81 -10.61
N LYS A 57 14.99 -7.29 -9.71
CA LYS A 57 16.12 -8.14 -10.06
C LYS A 57 15.66 -9.44 -10.69
N MET A 58 14.67 -10.11 -10.10
CA MET A 58 14.10 -11.34 -10.67
C MET A 58 13.53 -11.11 -12.06
N LEU A 59 12.92 -9.96 -12.32
CA LEU A 59 12.36 -9.60 -13.63
C LEU A 59 13.45 -9.44 -14.71
N ILE A 60 14.58 -8.79 -14.39
CA ILE A 60 15.63 -8.56 -15.40
C ILE A 60 16.51 -9.80 -15.62
N GLU A 61 16.56 -10.71 -14.66
CA GLU A 61 17.28 -11.99 -14.75
C GLU A 61 16.41 -13.12 -15.29
N ASP A 62 15.16 -12.84 -15.71
CA ASP A 62 14.23 -13.84 -16.22
C ASP A 62 14.76 -14.55 -17.46
N ASP A 63 14.80 -15.87 -17.44
CA ASP A 63 15.36 -16.70 -18.52
C ASP A 63 14.55 -16.56 -19.82
N GLU A 64 13.24 -16.39 -19.77
CA GLU A 64 12.39 -16.23 -20.96
C GLU A 64 12.66 -14.88 -21.63
N LEU A 65 12.83 -13.80 -20.85
CA LEU A 65 13.22 -12.49 -21.36
C LEU A 65 14.58 -12.57 -22.08
N LEU A 66 15.54 -13.28 -21.49
CA LEU A 66 16.87 -13.49 -22.07
C LEU A 66 16.82 -14.32 -23.34
N GLU A 67 15.96 -15.32 -23.43
CA GLU A 67 15.77 -16.14 -24.61
C GLU A 67 15.21 -15.33 -25.77
N VAL A 68 14.16 -14.52 -25.53
CA VAL A 68 13.58 -13.63 -26.54
C VAL A 68 14.60 -12.59 -27.03
N ALA A 69 15.32 -11.94 -26.11
CA ALA A 69 16.37 -10.98 -26.47
C ALA A 69 17.50 -11.65 -27.28
N SER A 70 17.87 -12.87 -26.93
CA SER A 70 18.87 -13.65 -27.69
C SER A 70 18.38 -13.96 -29.11
N GLY A 71 17.11 -14.28 -29.31
CA GLY A 71 16.49 -14.46 -30.62
C GLY A 71 16.62 -13.20 -31.50
N HIS A 72 16.38 -12.03 -30.96
CA HIS A 72 16.59 -10.76 -31.68
C HIS A 72 18.06 -10.51 -32.04
N ILE A 73 19.00 -10.90 -31.18
CA ILE A 73 20.43 -10.85 -31.53
C ILE A 73 20.74 -11.82 -32.66
N GLU A 74 20.11 -13.00 -32.69
CA GLU A 74 20.23 -13.95 -33.81
C GLU A 74 19.72 -13.37 -35.10
N ASP A 75 18.69 -12.56 -35.08
CA ASP A 75 18.14 -11.80 -36.20
C ASP A 75 19.01 -10.59 -36.60
N GLY A 76 20.13 -10.40 -35.92
CA GLY A 76 21.15 -9.39 -36.26
C GLY A 76 20.91 -8.02 -35.61
N TRP A 77 20.11 -7.91 -34.54
CA TRP A 77 20.00 -6.68 -33.78
C TRP A 77 21.16 -6.52 -32.78
N ILE A 78 21.57 -5.29 -32.49
CA ILE A 78 22.50 -5.01 -31.40
C ILE A 78 21.84 -5.33 -30.07
N ALA A 79 22.63 -5.64 -29.03
CA ALA A 79 22.17 -6.01 -27.69
C ALA A 79 21.15 -5.01 -27.12
N ALA A 80 21.38 -3.72 -27.30
CA ALA A 80 20.48 -2.67 -26.80
C ALA A 80 19.11 -2.67 -27.48
N ALA A 81 19.05 -2.93 -28.79
CA ALA A 81 17.78 -3.08 -29.51
C ALA A 81 17.08 -4.37 -29.15
N ALA A 82 17.84 -5.44 -28.97
CA ALA A 82 17.32 -6.77 -28.68
C ALA A 82 16.56 -6.82 -27.35
N ILE A 83 17.14 -6.24 -26.27
CA ILE A 83 16.44 -6.18 -24.98
C ILE A 83 15.20 -5.28 -25.03
N GLY A 84 15.25 -4.15 -25.76
CA GLY A 84 14.09 -3.30 -25.96
C GLY A 84 12.94 -4.02 -26.63
N LYS A 85 13.22 -4.74 -27.73
CA LYS A 85 12.22 -5.54 -28.47
C LYS A 85 11.64 -6.68 -27.64
N ALA A 86 12.47 -7.37 -26.88
CA ALA A 86 12.02 -8.41 -25.97
C ALA A 86 11.02 -7.85 -24.93
N VAL A 87 11.34 -6.70 -24.34
CA VAL A 87 10.45 -6.04 -23.37
C VAL A 87 9.18 -5.53 -24.03
N ASP A 88 9.25 -5.02 -25.26
CA ASP A 88 8.05 -4.61 -26.00
C ASP A 88 7.12 -5.82 -26.26
N GLU A 89 7.66 -6.99 -26.64
CA GLU A 89 6.88 -8.23 -26.83
C GLU A 89 6.25 -8.71 -25.50
N PHE A 90 6.99 -8.69 -24.40
CA PHE A 90 6.44 -9.02 -23.07
C PHE A 90 5.37 -8.02 -22.66
N SER A 91 5.58 -6.74 -22.94
CA SER A 91 4.61 -5.69 -22.65
C SER A 91 3.32 -5.84 -23.44
N GLU A 92 3.41 -6.27 -24.71
CA GLU A 92 2.24 -6.56 -25.55
C GLU A 92 1.47 -7.80 -25.05
N LEU A 93 2.18 -8.83 -24.57
CA LEU A 93 1.56 -10.03 -24.00
C LEU A 93 0.84 -9.75 -22.67
N LEU A 94 1.41 -8.86 -21.85
CA LEU A 94 0.83 -8.43 -20.57
C LEU A 94 -0.17 -7.28 -20.75
N GLY A 95 -0.09 -6.55 -21.86
CA GLY A 95 -0.91 -5.39 -22.14
C GLY A 95 -2.38 -5.75 -22.39
N GLY A 96 -3.27 -4.98 -21.75
CA GLY A 96 -4.73 -5.13 -21.83
C GLY A 96 -5.39 -5.42 -20.49
N ASP A 97 -4.63 -5.76 -19.46
CA ASP A 97 -5.11 -5.88 -18.11
C ASP A 97 -4.44 -4.80 -17.23
N PRO A 98 -5.20 -3.87 -16.65
CA PRO A 98 -4.67 -2.80 -15.79
C PRO A 98 -3.85 -3.29 -14.59
N THR A 99 -4.01 -4.56 -14.20
CA THR A 99 -3.24 -5.20 -13.11
C THR A 99 -1.75 -5.35 -13.44
N PHE A 100 -1.40 -5.34 -14.73
CA PHE A 100 -0.02 -5.50 -15.20
C PHE A 100 0.65 -4.19 -15.62
N ASP A 101 -0.07 -3.06 -15.62
CA ASP A 101 0.47 -1.77 -16.05
C ASP A 101 1.73 -1.36 -15.26
N GLU A 102 1.79 -1.64 -13.96
CA GLU A 102 2.97 -1.38 -13.13
C GLU A 102 4.13 -2.29 -13.53
N ARG A 103 3.89 -3.59 -13.79
CA ARG A 103 4.92 -4.53 -14.26
C ARG A 103 5.47 -4.15 -15.63
N VAL A 104 4.60 -3.71 -16.52
CA VAL A 104 5.02 -3.20 -17.85
C VAL A 104 5.93 -1.99 -17.68
N ALA A 105 5.60 -1.06 -16.79
CA ALA A 105 6.44 0.10 -16.49
C ALA A 105 7.81 -0.31 -15.90
N ASP A 106 7.83 -1.30 -15.01
CA ASP A 106 9.05 -1.85 -14.42
C ASP A 106 9.95 -2.50 -15.49
N PHE A 107 9.41 -3.32 -16.36
CA PHE A 107 10.15 -3.91 -17.50
C PHE A 107 10.73 -2.84 -18.41
N GLN A 108 9.95 -1.80 -18.72
CA GLN A 108 10.40 -0.68 -19.55
C GLN A 108 11.53 0.12 -18.90
N ASP A 109 11.48 0.37 -17.58
CA ASP A 109 12.55 1.05 -16.84
C ASP A 109 13.82 0.20 -16.84
N LEU A 110 13.71 -1.09 -16.53
CA LEU A 110 14.83 -2.04 -16.53
C LEU A 110 15.49 -2.12 -17.91
N SER A 111 14.68 -2.23 -18.98
CA SER A 111 15.18 -2.22 -20.37
C SER A 111 15.96 -0.95 -20.67
N LYS A 112 15.43 0.23 -20.33
CA LYS A 112 16.11 1.51 -20.51
C LYS A 112 17.44 1.58 -19.76
N ARG A 113 17.54 1.01 -18.56
CA ARG A 113 18.79 0.95 -17.79
C ARG A 113 19.83 0.07 -18.44
N VAL A 114 19.43 -1.10 -18.94
CA VAL A 114 20.32 -1.99 -19.69
C VAL A 114 20.79 -1.31 -20.99
N GLN A 115 19.88 -0.70 -21.73
CA GLN A 115 20.18 0.05 -22.95
C GLN A 115 21.15 1.21 -22.70
N ALA A 116 20.91 1.98 -21.64
CA ALA A 116 21.79 3.08 -21.25
C ALA A 116 23.19 2.58 -20.88
N ARG A 117 23.28 1.46 -20.15
CA ARG A 117 24.55 0.82 -19.83
C ARG A 117 25.31 0.41 -21.07
N LEU A 118 24.63 -0.20 -22.04
CA LEU A 118 25.21 -0.59 -23.34
C LEU A 118 25.65 0.61 -24.18
N ALA A 119 24.95 1.75 -24.05
CA ALA A 119 25.30 3.00 -24.71
C ALA A 119 26.37 3.83 -23.98
N GLY A 120 26.82 3.39 -22.79
CA GLY A 120 27.73 4.16 -21.95
C GLY A 120 27.10 5.46 -21.39
N ILE A 121 25.79 5.48 -21.23
CA ILE A 121 25.02 6.60 -20.68
C ILE A 121 24.76 6.32 -19.20
N GLU A 122 25.15 7.26 -18.31
CA GLU A 122 24.77 7.19 -16.90
C GLU A 122 23.32 7.64 -16.71
N MET A 123 22.50 6.76 -16.13
CA MET A 123 21.12 7.05 -15.69
C MET A 123 21.14 7.37 -14.19
N THR A 124 21.76 8.48 -13.82
CA THR A 124 21.75 8.97 -12.45
C THR A 124 20.98 10.28 -12.39
N LEU A 125 20.09 10.38 -11.38
CA LEU A 125 19.45 11.66 -11.06
C LEU A 125 20.49 12.57 -10.40
N SER A 126 20.83 13.68 -11.05
CA SER A 126 21.68 14.70 -10.43
C SER A 126 20.90 15.48 -9.37
N ILE A 127 20.66 14.86 -8.21
CA ILE A 127 19.97 15.50 -7.09
C ILE A 127 21.03 16.14 -6.18
N PRO A 128 20.96 17.45 -5.89
CA PRO A 128 21.83 18.08 -4.91
C PRO A 128 21.71 17.43 -3.52
N GLU A 129 22.82 17.33 -2.81
CA GLU A 129 22.81 16.77 -1.44
C GLU A 129 22.21 17.73 -0.41
N LYS A 130 22.12 19.02 -0.72
CA LYS A 130 21.63 20.04 0.21
C LYS A 130 20.64 20.98 -0.47
N GLY A 131 19.69 21.45 0.33
CA GLY A 131 18.65 22.37 -0.11
C GLY A 131 17.26 21.87 0.23
N ARG A 132 16.26 22.48 -0.34
CA ARG A 132 14.85 22.02 -0.28
C ARG A 132 14.35 21.90 -1.71
N ILE A 133 14.22 20.70 -2.19
CA ILE A 133 13.95 20.39 -3.59
C ILE A 133 12.62 19.66 -3.67
N VAL A 134 11.80 20.06 -4.63
CA VAL A 134 10.63 19.33 -5.06
C VAL A 134 10.93 18.73 -6.44
N LEU A 135 10.87 17.41 -6.54
CA LEU A 135 11.07 16.72 -7.80
C LEU A 135 9.74 16.64 -8.57
N VAL A 136 9.81 16.90 -9.88
CA VAL A 136 8.64 16.79 -10.76
C VAL A 136 9.01 15.88 -11.92
N GLY A 137 8.22 14.85 -12.18
CA GLY A 137 8.45 13.90 -13.26
C GLY A 137 7.16 13.22 -13.72
N GLU A 138 7.22 12.43 -14.79
CA GLU A 138 6.07 11.65 -15.22
C GLU A 138 5.70 10.62 -14.16
N ASP A 139 6.66 9.86 -13.71
CA ASP A 139 6.70 8.96 -12.55
C ASP A 139 8.17 8.72 -12.19
N PHE A 140 8.43 8.09 -11.05
CA PHE A 140 9.79 7.75 -10.63
C PHE A 140 9.88 6.25 -10.38
N SER A 141 10.86 5.61 -11.02
CA SER A 141 11.12 4.20 -10.75
C SER A 141 11.64 3.99 -9.31
N PRO A 142 11.55 2.77 -8.77
CA PRO A 142 12.15 2.43 -7.49
C PRO A 142 13.63 2.82 -7.40
N ALA A 143 14.38 2.63 -8.48
CA ALA A 143 15.79 2.97 -8.55
C ALA A 143 16.04 4.50 -8.59
N ASP A 144 15.10 5.29 -9.08
CA ASP A 144 15.15 6.75 -9.01
C ASP A 144 14.87 7.23 -7.58
N THR A 145 13.82 6.69 -6.96
CA THR A 145 13.43 7.06 -5.59
C THR A 145 14.47 6.67 -4.53
N ALA A 146 15.27 5.62 -4.80
CA ALA A 146 16.40 5.24 -3.96
C ALA A 146 17.53 6.28 -3.94
N GLN A 147 17.62 7.12 -4.98
CA GLN A 147 18.62 8.19 -5.09
C GLN A 147 18.16 9.50 -4.40
N PHE A 148 16.94 9.54 -3.85
CA PHE A 148 16.43 10.73 -3.16
C PHE A 148 17.28 11.02 -1.93
N THR A 149 17.91 12.20 -1.93
CA THR A 149 18.70 12.73 -0.82
C THR A 149 17.79 13.43 0.19
N ASP A 150 18.33 13.80 1.36
CA ASP A 150 17.62 14.59 2.38
C ASP A 150 17.20 15.99 1.88
N ALA A 151 17.74 16.43 0.74
CA ALA A 151 17.31 17.66 0.11
C ALA A 151 15.93 17.57 -0.55
N VAL A 152 15.46 16.36 -0.87
CA VAL A 152 14.13 16.12 -1.47
C VAL A 152 13.08 16.21 -0.39
N VAL A 153 12.33 17.30 -0.38
CA VAL A 153 11.27 17.57 0.59
C VAL A 153 9.87 17.37 0.00
N GLY A 154 9.78 17.19 -1.31
CA GLY A 154 8.51 16.93 -1.99
C GLY A 154 8.71 16.28 -3.35
N VAL A 155 7.68 15.56 -3.80
CA VAL A 155 7.62 14.87 -5.10
C VAL A 155 6.26 15.15 -5.73
N ILE A 156 6.26 15.43 -7.02
CA ILE A 156 5.04 15.59 -7.81
C ILE A 156 5.18 14.70 -9.04
N THR A 157 4.20 13.81 -9.26
CA THR A 157 4.17 13.00 -10.48
C THR A 157 3.00 13.37 -11.37
N LEU A 158 3.21 13.33 -12.68
CA LEU A 158 2.18 13.60 -13.67
C LEU A 158 1.25 12.38 -13.84
N LYS A 159 1.79 11.19 -13.62
CA LYS A 159 1.14 9.87 -13.72
C LYS A 159 1.30 9.11 -12.40
N GLY A 160 0.83 7.88 -12.37
CA GLY A 160 0.88 7.03 -11.19
C GLY A 160 -0.34 7.23 -10.30
N GLY A 161 -0.38 6.53 -9.18
CA GLY A 161 -1.49 6.57 -8.24
C GLY A 161 -1.02 6.54 -6.78
N PRO A 162 -1.95 6.63 -5.82
CA PRO A 162 -1.62 6.59 -4.38
C PRO A 162 -0.93 5.29 -3.92
N THR A 163 -1.02 4.24 -4.73
CA THR A 163 -0.41 2.92 -4.50
C THR A 163 0.86 2.70 -5.32
N SER A 164 1.26 3.65 -6.19
CA SER A 164 2.49 3.54 -6.98
C SER A 164 3.74 3.43 -6.10
N HIS A 165 4.80 2.84 -6.64
CA HIS A 165 6.10 2.74 -5.97
C HIS A 165 6.58 4.10 -5.45
N THR A 166 6.45 5.16 -6.25
CA THR A 166 6.79 6.52 -5.85
C THR A 166 6.02 6.95 -4.60
N ALA A 167 4.70 6.74 -4.57
CA ALA A 167 3.87 7.13 -3.43
C ALA A 167 4.21 6.33 -2.17
N ILE A 168 4.45 5.02 -2.29
CA ILE A 168 4.83 4.14 -1.18
C ILE A 168 6.18 4.57 -0.59
N ILE A 169 7.20 4.80 -1.43
CA ILE A 169 8.54 5.18 -0.97
C ILE A 169 8.53 6.60 -0.38
N CYS A 170 7.81 7.55 -0.99
CA CYS A 170 7.67 8.89 -0.43
C CYS A 170 7.03 8.85 0.97
N ARG A 171 6.00 8.01 1.15
CA ARG A 171 5.34 7.81 2.46
C ARG A 171 6.29 7.21 3.47
N SER A 172 7.07 6.17 3.11
CA SER A 172 8.05 5.54 4.01
C SER A 172 9.18 6.50 4.43
N LYS A 173 9.58 7.41 3.54
CA LYS A 173 10.60 8.43 3.80
C LYS A 173 10.04 9.74 4.36
N SER A 174 8.73 9.84 4.63
CA SER A 174 8.06 11.08 5.07
C SER A 174 8.27 12.26 4.11
N ILE A 175 8.36 12.01 2.81
CA ILE A 175 8.45 13.03 1.76
C ILE A 175 7.03 13.39 1.33
N ALA A 176 6.71 14.69 1.27
CA ALA A 176 5.42 15.17 0.78
C ALA A 176 5.24 14.81 -0.70
N ALA A 177 4.18 14.08 -1.06
CA ALA A 177 3.95 13.66 -2.43
C ALA A 177 2.54 13.99 -2.91
N VAL A 178 2.42 14.48 -4.14
CA VAL A 178 1.18 14.60 -4.89
C VAL A 178 1.37 13.85 -6.20
N VAL A 179 0.54 12.84 -6.43
CA VAL A 179 0.62 11.97 -7.61
C VAL A 179 -0.55 12.24 -8.55
N SER A 180 -0.44 11.79 -9.81
CA SER A 180 -1.49 12.04 -10.83
C SER A 180 -1.84 13.52 -11.01
N CYS A 181 -0.83 14.40 -11.04
CA CYS A 181 -1.00 15.84 -11.20
C CYS A 181 -0.54 16.29 -12.60
N PRO A 182 -1.34 16.11 -13.67
CA PRO A 182 -0.92 16.42 -15.04
C PRO A 182 -0.61 17.91 -15.25
N ASP A 183 -1.24 18.82 -14.48
CA ASP A 183 -1.00 20.25 -14.56
C ASP A 183 0.42 20.63 -14.14
N ALA A 184 1.11 19.77 -13.39
CA ALA A 184 2.51 19.99 -13.03
C ALA A 184 3.49 19.92 -14.22
N ALA A 185 3.02 19.48 -15.40
CA ALA A 185 3.80 19.54 -16.64
C ALA A 185 4.22 20.97 -17.03
N THR A 186 3.50 21.98 -16.54
CA THR A 186 3.76 23.40 -16.79
C THR A 186 4.82 24.00 -15.87
N LEU A 187 5.24 23.27 -14.82
CA LEU A 187 6.27 23.74 -13.89
C LEU A 187 7.65 23.78 -14.57
N GLU A 188 8.40 24.80 -14.29
CA GLU A 188 9.77 25.00 -14.80
C GLU A 188 10.79 24.87 -13.67
N ASN A 189 12.05 24.62 -14.06
CA ASN A 189 13.13 24.53 -13.09
C ASN A 189 13.38 25.91 -12.45
N GLY A 190 13.26 25.97 -11.13
CA GLY A 190 13.39 27.20 -10.34
C GLY A 190 12.07 27.74 -9.81
N ASP A 191 10.93 27.21 -10.24
CA ASP A 191 9.63 27.57 -9.68
C ASP A 191 9.57 27.25 -8.18
N ARG A 192 8.89 28.10 -7.43
CA ARG A 192 8.62 27.86 -6.01
C ARG A 192 7.23 27.28 -5.85
N VAL A 193 7.17 26.11 -5.25
CA VAL A 193 5.90 25.41 -5.07
C VAL A 193 5.71 24.99 -3.61
N LEU A 194 4.45 24.96 -3.20
CA LEU A 194 3.99 24.27 -2.00
C LEU A 194 3.34 22.96 -2.43
N VAL A 195 3.84 21.85 -1.90
CA VAL A 195 3.23 20.52 -2.04
C VAL A 195 2.38 20.27 -0.81
N ASP A 196 1.07 20.16 -1.00
CA ASP A 196 0.09 19.90 0.05
C ASP A 196 -0.57 18.53 -0.20
N PRO A 197 0.02 17.44 0.32
CA PRO A 197 -0.51 16.10 0.10
C PRO A 197 -1.83 15.84 0.82
N VAL A 198 -2.17 16.63 1.83
CA VAL A 198 -3.45 16.52 2.55
C VAL A 198 -4.57 17.16 1.74
N GLY A 199 -4.29 18.30 1.12
CA GLY A 199 -5.22 18.98 0.22
C GLY A 199 -5.20 18.46 -1.22
N ASP A 200 -4.38 17.45 -1.51
CA ASP A 200 -4.16 16.87 -2.85
C ASP A 200 -3.95 17.96 -3.91
N ARG A 201 -3.00 18.87 -3.65
CA ARG A 201 -2.75 20.03 -4.51
C ARG A 201 -1.33 20.53 -4.48
N VAL A 202 -0.97 21.18 -5.56
CA VAL A 202 0.28 21.90 -5.73
C VAL A 202 -0.04 23.39 -5.97
N LEU A 203 0.60 24.28 -5.21
CA LEU A 203 0.44 25.71 -5.38
C LEU A 203 1.78 26.33 -5.81
N VAL A 204 1.78 27.06 -6.91
CA VAL A 204 2.93 27.90 -7.31
C VAL A 204 2.84 29.20 -6.53
N SER A 205 3.82 29.49 -5.68
CA SER A 205 3.81 30.69 -4.85
C SER A 205 5.20 31.04 -4.35
N ASP A 206 5.52 32.32 -4.36
CA ASP A 206 6.70 32.88 -3.71
C ASP A 206 6.47 33.22 -2.23
N ASP A 207 5.26 33.05 -1.73
CA ASP A 207 4.91 33.33 -0.34
C ASP A 207 5.41 32.23 0.61
N GLU A 208 6.56 32.45 1.22
CA GLU A 208 7.14 31.54 2.20
C GLU A 208 6.24 31.31 3.45
N SER A 209 5.32 32.22 3.73
CA SER A 209 4.41 32.08 4.87
C SER A 209 3.43 30.92 4.68
N LEU A 210 3.18 30.51 3.44
CA LEU A 210 2.36 29.34 3.13
C LEU A 210 3.07 28.01 3.52
N ALA A 211 4.41 27.98 3.38
CA ALA A 211 5.22 26.81 3.74
C ALA A 211 5.39 26.68 5.28
N THR A 212 5.25 27.76 6.01
CA THR A 212 5.37 27.81 7.46
C THR A 212 4.05 27.61 8.21
N LYS A 213 2.95 27.45 7.52
CA LYS A 213 1.76 26.84 8.12
C LYS A 213 1.93 25.32 8.28
N THR A 214 3.04 24.92 8.86
CA THR A 214 3.01 23.77 9.75
C THR A 214 1.87 24.07 10.69
N ILE A 215 0.79 23.31 10.64
CA ILE A 215 -0.15 23.26 11.74
C ILE A 215 0.74 22.83 12.90
N GLU A 216 1.26 23.80 13.66
CA GLU A 216 1.76 23.48 14.97
C GLU A 216 0.54 22.93 15.68
N PHE A 217 0.45 21.62 15.75
CA PHE A 217 -0.45 20.98 16.68
C PHE A 217 0.02 21.46 18.06
N VAL A 218 -0.51 22.60 18.48
CA VAL A 218 -0.39 23.03 19.86
C VAL A 218 -0.93 21.84 20.64
N ALA A 219 -0.05 21.17 21.35
CA ALA A 219 -0.44 20.06 22.21
C ALA A 219 -1.42 20.62 23.22
N VAL A 220 -2.69 20.61 22.87
CA VAL A 220 -3.75 21.01 23.79
C VAL A 220 -3.71 19.95 24.88
N ASN A 221 -3.41 20.35 26.11
CA ASN A 221 -3.41 19.47 27.30
C ASN A 221 -4.83 19.03 27.70
N SER A 222 -5.77 19.00 26.74
CA SER A 222 -7.12 18.50 26.91
C SER A 222 -7.20 17.05 26.48
N GLN A 223 -7.96 16.28 27.20
CA GLN A 223 -8.35 14.92 26.78
C GLN A 223 -9.03 15.01 25.40
N PRO A 224 -8.68 14.14 24.43
CA PRO A 224 -9.36 14.12 23.16
C PRO A 224 -10.86 13.85 23.34
N LEU A 225 -11.70 14.49 22.52
CA LEU A 225 -13.16 14.29 22.54
C LEU A 225 -13.54 12.84 22.21
N VAL A 226 -12.74 12.19 21.36
CA VAL A 226 -12.88 10.78 20.98
C VAL A 226 -11.51 10.10 21.10
N PRO A 227 -11.46 8.80 21.46
CA PRO A 227 -10.19 8.07 21.48
C PRO A 227 -9.57 8.00 20.08
N VAL A 228 -8.30 8.39 19.96
CA VAL A 228 -7.50 8.24 18.74
C VAL A 228 -6.60 7.03 18.92
N ARG A 229 -6.75 6.04 18.04
CA ARG A 229 -6.04 4.76 18.12
C ARG A 229 -5.16 4.57 16.89
N ALA A 230 -4.04 3.86 17.07
CA ALA A 230 -3.10 3.56 15.99
C ALA A 230 -3.62 2.42 15.11
N ASN A 231 -3.20 2.40 13.84
CA ASN A 231 -3.25 1.22 12.98
C ASN A 231 -1.86 0.60 12.93
N ILE A 232 -1.77 -0.72 13.08
CA ILE A 232 -0.52 -1.47 13.09
C ILE A 232 -0.63 -2.73 12.23
N GLY A 233 0.50 -3.21 11.71
CA GLY A 233 0.62 -4.48 10.99
C GLY A 233 1.84 -5.30 11.41
N SER A 234 2.73 -4.72 12.22
CA SER A 234 3.98 -5.34 12.64
C SER A 234 4.34 -5.02 14.10
N LEU A 235 5.39 -5.67 14.61
CA LEU A 235 5.98 -5.35 15.92
C LEU A 235 6.60 -3.95 15.93
N GLU A 236 7.21 -3.56 14.81
CA GLU A 236 7.82 -2.24 14.61
C GLU A 236 6.76 -1.15 14.68
N ASP A 237 5.62 -1.34 14.02
CA ASP A 237 4.50 -0.40 14.09
C ASP A 237 3.97 -0.28 15.52
N ALA A 238 3.86 -1.39 16.25
CA ALA A 238 3.40 -1.39 17.63
C ALA A 238 4.34 -0.57 18.54
N LYS A 239 5.66 -0.73 18.36
CA LYS A 239 6.67 0.06 19.08
C LYS A 239 6.57 1.54 18.73
N ALA A 240 6.52 1.88 17.44
CA ALA A 240 6.38 3.26 16.98
C ALA A 240 5.08 3.90 17.51
N ALA A 241 3.97 3.17 17.48
CA ALA A 241 2.70 3.63 18.01
C ALA A 241 2.77 3.89 19.52
N SER A 242 3.53 3.11 20.29
CA SER A 242 3.68 3.29 21.75
C SER A 242 4.42 4.58 22.13
N GLU A 243 5.21 5.14 21.22
CA GLU A 243 5.89 6.43 21.37
C GLU A 243 4.95 7.63 21.11
N THR A 244 3.74 7.37 20.64
CA THR A 244 2.72 8.38 20.34
C THR A 244 1.75 8.57 21.53
N ARG A 245 0.74 9.44 21.34
CA ARG A 245 -0.37 9.62 22.29
C ARG A 245 -1.58 8.75 21.95
N ALA A 246 -1.39 7.66 21.21
CA ALA A 246 -2.49 6.78 20.83
C ALA A 246 -3.17 6.14 22.05
N ASN A 247 -4.50 6.08 22.00
CA ASN A 247 -5.34 5.47 23.05
C ASN A 247 -5.57 3.97 22.78
N GLY A 248 -4.53 3.24 22.44
CA GLY A 248 -4.58 1.85 22.04
C GLY A 248 -4.46 1.67 20.54
N VAL A 249 -4.90 0.51 20.04
CA VAL A 249 -4.86 0.13 18.63
C VAL A 249 -6.28 0.02 18.07
N GLY A 250 -6.57 0.77 17.02
CA GLY A 250 -7.87 0.77 16.35
C GLY A 250 -7.98 -0.31 15.27
N LEU A 251 -6.84 -0.72 14.71
CA LEU A 251 -6.76 -1.80 13.76
C LEU A 251 -5.39 -2.47 13.82
N PHE A 252 -5.36 -3.74 14.18
CA PHE A 252 -4.21 -4.60 13.94
C PHE A 252 -4.53 -5.51 12.74
N ARG A 253 -3.78 -5.33 11.64
CA ARG A 253 -3.90 -6.07 10.38
C ARG A 253 -3.09 -7.35 10.47
N THR A 254 -3.73 -8.46 10.81
CA THR A 254 -3.02 -9.74 11.03
C THR A 254 -2.53 -10.39 9.74
N GLU A 255 -3.14 -10.09 8.60
CA GLU A 255 -2.72 -10.62 7.30
C GLU A 255 -1.27 -10.28 6.96
N LEU A 256 -0.78 -9.10 7.38
CA LEU A 256 0.58 -8.66 7.09
C LEU A 256 1.66 -9.57 7.70
N LEU A 257 1.33 -10.32 8.75
CA LEU A 257 2.24 -11.30 9.34
C LEU A 257 2.40 -12.57 8.49
N TYR A 258 1.53 -12.78 7.52
CA TYR A 258 1.43 -14.03 6.78
C TYR A 258 1.74 -13.93 5.29
N LEU A 259 1.91 -12.70 4.75
CA LEU A 259 2.09 -12.49 3.30
C LEU A 259 3.30 -13.25 2.72
N SER A 260 4.38 -13.42 3.50
CA SER A 260 5.57 -14.17 3.08
C SER A 260 5.59 -15.63 3.56
N SER A 261 4.56 -16.07 4.31
CA SER A 261 4.55 -17.40 4.92
C SER A 261 4.16 -18.48 3.91
N LYS A 262 5.11 -19.33 3.53
CA LYS A 262 4.86 -20.47 2.62
C LYS A 262 4.09 -21.62 3.28
N THR A 263 4.13 -21.69 4.60
CA THR A 263 3.46 -22.74 5.40
C THR A 263 2.59 -22.10 6.48
N GLU A 264 1.46 -22.73 6.79
CA GLU A 264 0.59 -22.27 7.86
C GLU A 264 1.34 -22.28 9.20
N PRO A 265 1.44 -21.12 9.90
CA PRO A 265 2.06 -21.09 11.22
C PRO A 265 1.20 -21.82 12.26
N SER A 266 1.84 -22.57 13.15
CA SER A 266 1.12 -23.23 14.24
C SER A 266 0.44 -22.22 15.17
N ILE A 267 -0.56 -22.67 15.92
CA ILE A 267 -1.27 -21.83 16.90
C ILE A 267 -0.28 -21.22 17.91
N ASP A 268 0.74 -21.97 18.33
CA ASP A 268 1.75 -21.50 19.28
C ASP A 268 2.66 -20.44 18.68
N GLN A 269 3.04 -20.60 17.40
CA GLN A 269 3.82 -19.58 16.67
C GLN A 269 3.02 -18.28 16.50
N GLN A 270 1.76 -18.38 16.11
CA GLN A 270 0.87 -17.22 16.03
C GLN A 270 0.72 -16.54 17.40
N ALA A 271 0.47 -17.31 18.47
CA ALA A 271 0.31 -16.80 19.83
C ALA A 271 1.57 -16.08 20.34
N ALA A 272 2.76 -16.60 20.02
CA ALA A 272 4.02 -15.94 20.37
C ALA A 272 4.15 -14.59 19.68
N SER A 273 3.97 -14.52 18.35
CA SER A 273 4.02 -13.28 17.58
C SER A 273 2.99 -12.25 18.07
N TYR A 274 1.75 -12.66 18.26
CA TYR A 274 0.72 -11.77 18.80
C TYR A 274 1.07 -11.26 20.20
N THR A 275 1.61 -12.12 21.07
CA THR A 275 2.00 -11.73 22.43
C THR A 275 3.04 -10.61 22.44
N GLU A 276 4.03 -10.70 21.58
CA GLU A 276 5.07 -9.67 21.43
C GLU A 276 4.47 -8.34 20.97
N ILE A 277 3.63 -8.37 19.95
CA ILE A 277 2.98 -7.18 19.39
C ILE A 277 2.03 -6.55 20.41
N LEU A 278 1.20 -7.37 21.09
CA LEU A 278 0.28 -6.87 22.12
C LEU A 278 1.00 -6.21 23.30
N LYS A 279 2.16 -6.73 23.71
CA LYS A 279 2.98 -6.13 24.79
C LYS A 279 3.63 -4.82 24.36
N ALA A 280 4.01 -4.69 23.10
CA ALA A 280 4.65 -3.49 22.55
C ALA A 280 3.66 -2.37 22.22
N ALA A 281 2.38 -2.69 22.05
CA ALA A 281 1.34 -1.74 21.64
C ALA A 281 1.04 -0.67 22.70
N PRO A 282 0.54 0.53 22.30
CA PRO A 282 0.15 1.60 23.22
C PRO A 282 -0.88 1.12 24.23
N GLU A 283 -0.94 1.82 25.39
CA GLU A 283 -1.93 1.54 26.42
C GLU A 283 -3.37 1.76 25.91
N GLY A 284 -4.29 0.88 26.33
CA GLY A 284 -5.69 0.87 25.92
C GLY A 284 -6.09 -0.41 25.18
N PRO A 285 -7.31 -0.48 24.63
CA PRO A 285 -7.80 -1.64 23.89
C PRO A 285 -7.05 -1.83 22.58
N ILE A 286 -6.87 -3.08 22.18
CA ILE A 286 -6.24 -3.48 20.93
C ILE A 286 -7.29 -4.21 20.08
N VAL A 287 -7.73 -3.57 19.01
CA VAL A 287 -8.69 -4.15 18.06
C VAL A 287 -7.94 -4.96 17.03
N VAL A 288 -8.11 -6.26 17.05
CA VAL A 288 -7.46 -7.21 16.14
C VAL A 288 -8.45 -7.65 15.08
N ARG A 289 -8.15 -7.40 13.83
CA ARG A 289 -8.90 -7.92 12.69
C ARG A 289 -8.43 -9.35 12.40
N THR A 290 -9.36 -10.30 12.34
CA THR A 290 -9.04 -11.62 11.79
C THR A 290 -8.62 -11.46 10.32
N ILE A 291 -7.96 -12.50 9.81
CA ILE A 291 -7.33 -12.44 8.49
C ILE A 291 -8.26 -11.82 7.42
N ASP A 292 -7.74 -10.85 6.68
CA ASP A 292 -8.37 -10.26 5.50
C ASP A 292 -7.49 -10.57 4.27
N ALA A 293 -7.55 -11.83 3.84
CA ALA A 293 -6.90 -12.33 2.63
C ALA A 293 -7.96 -12.67 1.59
N GLY A 294 -7.58 -12.55 0.33
CA GLY A 294 -8.36 -12.86 -0.84
C GLY A 294 -7.42 -13.13 -2.01
N SER A 295 -7.92 -13.44 -3.20
CA SER A 295 -7.06 -13.62 -4.36
C SER A 295 -6.39 -12.30 -4.82
N ASP A 296 -6.87 -11.14 -4.35
CA ASP A 296 -6.23 -9.82 -4.48
C ASP A 296 -5.05 -9.62 -3.51
N LYS A 297 -5.02 -10.39 -2.42
CA LYS A 297 -3.98 -10.38 -1.38
C LYS A 297 -3.72 -11.82 -0.93
N PRO A 298 -3.12 -12.64 -1.78
CA PRO A 298 -2.99 -14.06 -1.50
C PRO A 298 -2.02 -14.31 -0.34
N VAL A 299 -2.45 -15.19 0.56
CA VAL A 299 -1.58 -15.77 1.59
C VAL A 299 -1.19 -17.17 1.10
N PRO A 300 0.11 -17.43 0.85
CA PRO A 300 0.54 -18.61 0.09
C PRO A 300 0.02 -19.95 0.60
N PHE A 301 -0.06 -20.16 1.91
CA PHE A 301 -0.51 -21.44 2.48
C PHE A 301 -2.02 -21.65 2.40
N LEU A 302 -2.83 -20.64 2.08
CA LEU A 302 -4.28 -20.79 1.91
C LEU A 302 -4.66 -21.33 0.53
N ASN A 303 -3.71 -21.37 -0.42
CA ASN A 303 -3.91 -21.91 -1.78
C ASN A 303 -5.23 -21.43 -2.42
N MET A 304 -5.47 -20.14 -2.39
CA MET A 304 -6.72 -19.55 -2.87
C MET A 304 -6.76 -19.61 -4.40
N PRO A 305 -7.91 -20.00 -4.99
CA PRO A 305 -8.06 -19.97 -6.43
C PRO A 305 -8.05 -18.53 -6.95
N GLU A 306 -7.60 -18.36 -8.18
CA GLU A 306 -7.77 -17.09 -8.89
C GLU A 306 -9.25 -16.82 -9.15
N GLU A 307 -9.66 -15.58 -8.98
CA GLU A 307 -11.02 -15.10 -9.20
C GLU A 307 -11.01 -13.93 -10.18
N GLU A 308 -11.98 -13.86 -11.09
CA GLU A 308 -12.09 -12.74 -12.04
C GLU A 308 -12.34 -11.39 -11.34
N ASN A 309 -12.98 -11.40 -10.18
CA ASN A 309 -13.30 -10.21 -9.38
C ASN A 309 -12.91 -10.44 -7.91
N PRO A 310 -11.62 -10.48 -7.57
CA PRO A 310 -11.14 -10.85 -6.24
C PRO A 310 -11.75 -10.04 -5.10
N SER A 311 -11.93 -8.75 -5.30
CA SER A 311 -12.52 -7.86 -4.30
C SER A 311 -13.99 -8.18 -3.98
N LEU A 312 -14.71 -8.84 -4.90
CA LEU A 312 -16.10 -9.27 -4.73
C LEU A 312 -16.22 -10.76 -4.34
N GLY A 313 -15.12 -11.47 -4.38
CA GLY A 313 -15.04 -12.93 -4.22
C GLY A 313 -14.90 -13.40 -2.76
N VAL A 314 -14.18 -14.51 -2.61
CA VAL A 314 -13.92 -15.14 -1.31
C VAL A 314 -12.75 -14.48 -0.63
N ARG A 315 -13.03 -13.54 0.28
CA ARG A 315 -12.03 -12.86 1.09
C ARG A 315 -12.55 -12.57 2.51
N GLY A 316 -11.62 -12.30 3.42
CA GLY A 316 -11.95 -11.99 4.81
C GLY A 316 -12.73 -13.10 5.50
N TYR A 317 -13.82 -12.77 6.19
CA TYR A 317 -14.59 -13.79 6.90
C TYR A 317 -15.23 -14.86 5.99
N ARG A 318 -15.41 -14.58 4.70
CA ARG A 318 -15.92 -15.58 3.74
C ARG A 318 -15.00 -16.81 3.61
N LEU A 319 -13.72 -16.67 3.95
CA LEU A 319 -12.78 -17.80 4.03
C LEU A 319 -13.20 -18.89 5.02
N ILE A 320 -14.15 -18.60 5.93
CA ILE A 320 -14.59 -19.59 6.92
C ILE A 320 -15.22 -20.82 6.28
N ALA A 321 -15.73 -20.71 5.06
CA ALA A 321 -16.32 -21.82 4.35
C ALA A 321 -15.30 -22.95 4.10
N ASP A 322 -14.10 -22.59 3.67
CA ASP A 322 -13.05 -23.54 3.28
C ASP A 322 -11.90 -23.62 4.29
N HIS A 323 -11.67 -22.54 5.06
CA HIS A 323 -10.53 -22.39 5.99
C HIS A 323 -10.96 -22.22 7.45
N ARG A 324 -12.06 -22.86 7.86
CA ARG A 324 -12.60 -22.74 9.21
C ARG A 324 -11.57 -23.07 10.30
N ALA A 325 -10.78 -24.12 10.09
CA ALA A 325 -9.77 -24.56 11.07
C ALA A 325 -8.71 -23.47 11.32
N PHE A 326 -8.29 -22.75 10.28
CA PHE A 326 -7.35 -21.65 10.39
C PHE A 326 -7.93 -20.46 11.18
N ILE A 327 -9.17 -20.05 10.88
CA ILE A 327 -9.84 -18.95 11.60
C ILE A 327 -10.03 -19.31 13.07
N GLU A 328 -10.45 -20.53 13.40
CA GLU A 328 -10.53 -21.00 14.78
C GLU A 328 -9.15 -21.05 15.46
N GLY A 329 -8.13 -21.50 14.72
CA GLY A 329 -6.73 -21.49 15.18
C GLY A 329 -6.24 -20.09 15.51
N GLN A 330 -6.51 -19.12 14.63
CA GLN A 330 -6.18 -17.72 14.84
C GLN A 330 -6.84 -17.14 16.09
N LEU A 331 -8.14 -17.41 16.29
CA LEU A 331 -8.85 -16.98 17.50
C LEU A 331 -8.26 -17.61 18.76
N LYS A 332 -7.89 -18.90 18.75
CA LYS A 332 -7.22 -19.59 19.88
C LYS A 332 -5.84 -18.98 20.17
N ALA A 333 -5.08 -18.66 19.13
CA ALA A 333 -3.79 -17.99 19.27
C ALA A 333 -3.93 -16.59 19.89
N LEU A 334 -4.92 -15.83 19.45
CA LEU A 334 -5.23 -14.51 20.01
C LEU A 334 -5.68 -14.60 21.48
N GLU A 335 -6.47 -15.60 21.87
CA GLU A 335 -6.85 -15.81 23.29
C GLU A 335 -5.61 -16.14 24.13
N SER A 336 -4.74 -17.02 23.65
CA SER A 336 -3.48 -17.33 24.32
C SER A 336 -2.62 -16.09 24.50
N ALA A 337 -2.50 -15.25 23.45
CA ALA A 337 -1.76 -14.01 23.49
C ALA A 337 -2.41 -12.97 24.43
N ARG A 338 -3.73 -12.85 24.44
CA ARG A 338 -4.48 -11.99 25.37
C ARG A 338 -4.17 -12.34 26.81
N VAL A 339 -4.24 -13.62 27.16
CA VAL A 339 -3.94 -14.11 28.51
C VAL A 339 -2.46 -13.87 28.87
N ALA A 340 -1.54 -14.19 27.95
CA ALA A 340 -0.09 -14.07 28.19
C ALA A 340 0.40 -12.61 28.26
N SER A 341 -0.26 -11.67 27.59
CA SER A 341 0.06 -10.26 27.61
C SER A 341 -0.65 -9.47 28.70
N GLY A 342 -1.81 -9.97 29.18
CA GLY A 342 -2.68 -9.26 30.10
C GLY A 342 -3.40 -8.05 29.48
N ARG A 343 -3.40 -7.92 28.15
CA ARG A 343 -3.97 -6.75 27.43
C ARG A 343 -5.45 -6.95 27.12
N GLU A 344 -6.17 -5.84 27.02
CA GLU A 344 -7.55 -5.83 26.55
C GLU A 344 -7.58 -6.01 25.03
N VAL A 345 -7.97 -7.18 24.56
CA VAL A 345 -8.07 -7.53 23.15
C VAL A 345 -9.53 -7.57 22.72
N TRP A 346 -9.82 -6.86 21.63
CA TRP A 346 -11.08 -6.91 20.90
C TRP A 346 -10.83 -7.60 19.57
N VAL A 347 -11.75 -8.45 19.12
CA VAL A 347 -11.62 -9.10 17.82
C VAL A 347 -12.73 -8.67 16.89
N MET A 348 -12.41 -8.49 15.60
CA MET A 348 -13.40 -8.16 14.58
C MET A 348 -13.18 -8.96 13.31
N ALA A 349 -14.31 -9.34 12.65
CA ALA A 349 -14.28 -9.96 11.34
C ALA A 349 -14.39 -8.92 10.22
N PRO A 350 -13.55 -9.02 9.18
CA PRO A 350 -13.68 -8.26 7.94
C PRO A 350 -14.77 -8.85 7.04
N MET A 351 -15.24 -8.07 6.06
CA MET A 351 -16.11 -8.48 4.96
C MET A 351 -17.46 -9.10 5.36
N ILE A 352 -17.96 -8.75 6.53
CA ILE A 352 -19.31 -9.13 6.96
C ILE A 352 -20.34 -8.40 6.12
N ALA A 353 -21.32 -9.13 5.60
CA ALA A 353 -22.37 -8.59 4.73
C ALA A 353 -23.80 -8.78 5.29
N THR A 354 -24.00 -9.69 6.23
CA THR A 354 -25.31 -9.98 6.84
C THR A 354 -25.26 -10.05 8.37
N ALA A 355 -26.42 -9.93 9.02
CA ALA A 355 -26.54 -10.08 10.47
C ALA A 355 -26.28 -11.54 10.93
N GLU A 356 -26.59 -12.51 10.08
CA GLU A 356 -26.33 -13.93 10.32
C GLU A 356 -24.84 -14.23 10.35
N GLU A 357 -24.06 -13.66 9.42
CA GLU A 357 -22.58 -13.76 9.44
C GLU A 357 -22.00 -13.11 10.69
N ALA A 358 -22.48 -11.90 11.04
CA ALA A 358 -22.06 -11.22 12.26
C ALA A 358 -22.32 -12.07 13.50
N LYS A 359 -23.51 -12.70 13.57
CA LYS A 359 -23.88 -13.58 14.68
C LYS A 359 -23.01 -14.83 14.69
N ALA A 360 -22.81 -15.48 13.56
CA ALA A 360 -21.99 -16.70 13.47
C ALA A 360 -20.54 -16.45 13.90
N PHE A 361 -19.93 -15.33 13.48
CA PHE A 361 -18.61 -14.94 13.93
C PHE A 361 -18.59 -14.64 15.43
N SER A 362 -19.57 -13.90 15.93
CA SER A 362 -19.65 -13.55 17.34
C SER A 362 -19.79 -14.76 18.25
N ASP A 363 -20.66 -15.71 17.88
CA ASP A 363 -20.84 -16.96 18.63
C ASP A 363 -19.54 -17.78 18.63
N LEU A 364 -18.85 -17.87 17.48
CA LEU A 364 -17.58 -18.58 17.35
C LEU A 364 -16.51 -17.93 18.24
N ALA A 365 -16.28 -16.63 18.10
CA ALA A 365 -15.25 -15.92 18.85
C ALA A 365 -15.48 -16.01 20.37
N ARG A 366 -16.72 -15.81 20.82
CA ARG A 366 -17.10 -15.91 22.25
C ARG A 366 -16.99 -17.32 22.81
N SER A 367 -17.14 -18.35 21.96
CA SER A 367 -16.94 -19.74 22.38
C SER A 367 -15.47 -20.10 22.63
N ILE A 368 -14.53 -19.31 22.07
CA ILE A 368 -13.09 -19.57 22.13
C ILE A 368 -12.41 -18.70 23.19
N GLY A 369 -12.78 -17.42 23.30
CA GLY A 369 -12.06 -16.50 24.17
C GLY A 369 -12.89 -15.40 24.81
N GLY A 370 -12.26 -14.67 25.75
CA GLY A 370 -12.87 -13.59 26.52
C GLY A 370 -12.76 -12.22 25.84
N TYR A 371 -13.07 -12.16 24.55
CA TYR A 371 -12.96 -10.91 23.79
C TYR A 371 -14.22 -10.05 23.89
N LYS A 372 -14.05 -8.74 23.62
CA LYS A 372 -15.12 -7.98 22.97
C LYS A 372 -15.11 -8.32 21.47
N VAL A 373 -16.28 -8.59 20.92
CA VAL A 373 -16.43 -9.04 19.54
C VAL A 373 -17.13 -7.98 18.72
N GLY A 374 -16.53 -7.63 17.59
CA GLY A 374 -17.08 -6.68 16.63
C GLY A 374 -16.98 -7.18 15.20
N ILE A 375 -17.40 -6.31 14.29
CA ILE A 375 -17.27 -6.51 12.85
C ILE A 375 -16.72 -5.26 12.19
N MET A 376 -16.09 -5.46 11.03
CA MET A 376 -15.77 -4.35 10.14
C MET A 376 -16.98 -4.04 9.28
N VAL A 377 -17.44 -2.79 9.32
CA VAL A 377 -18.51 -2.30 8.44
C VAL A 377 -17.85 -1.72 7.21
N GLU A 378 -17.80 -2.51 6.16
CA GLU A 378 -17.11 -2.17 4.92
C GLU A 378 -17.87 -2.65 3.67
N THR A 379 -18.98 -3.37 3.86
CA THR A 379 -19.93 -3.66 2.80
C THR A 379 -21.17 -2.77 2.93
N PRO A 380 -21.73 -2.24 1.83
CA PRO A 380 -22.94 -1.40 1.90
C PRO A 380 -24.15 -2.11 2.53
N SER A 381 -24.25 -3.43 2.38
CA SER A 381 -25.34 -4.22 2.95
C SER A 381 -25.40 -4.13 4.47
N ILE A 382 -24.25 -4.41 5.15
CA ILE A 382 -24.22 -4.34 6.61
C ILE A 382 -24.29 -2.90 7.11
N ALA A 383 -23.78 -1.91 6.36
CA ALA A 383 -23.86 -0.50 6.70
C ALA A 383 -25.34 -0.01 6.82
N LEU A 384 -26.24 -0.62 6.07
CA LEU A 384 -27.67 -0.28 6.10
C LEU A 384 -28.41 -0.83 7.32
N ILE A 385 -27.90 -1.89 7.97
CA ILE A 385 -28.59 -2.63 9.04
C ILE A 385 -27.81 -2.65 10.37
N VAL A 386 -26.90 -1.72 10.59
CA VAL A 386 -26.13 -1.63 11.84
C VAL A 386 -27.02 -1.53 13.10
N ASP A 387 -28.18 -0.90 12.96
CA ASP A 387 -29.22 -0.80 14.00
C ASP A 387 -29.77 -2.16 14.47
N GLN A 388 -29.60 -3.23 13.69
CA GLN A 388 -30.04 -4.59 14.02
C GLN A 388 -28.95 -5.41 14.72
N LEU A 389 -27.75 -4.88 14.92
CA LEU A 389 -26.62 -5.61 15.49
C LEU A 389 -26.56 -5.59 17.02
N GLY A 390 -27.51 -4.91 17.67
CA GLY A 390 -27.61 -4.87 19.15
C GLY A 390 -27.72 -6.27 19.76
N GLY A 391 -26.88 -6.58 20.74
CA GLY A 391 -26.80 -7.90 21.36
C GLY A 391 -26.08 -8.97 20.54
N ILE A 392 -25.76 -8.70 19.27
CA ILE A 392 -24.98 -9.58 18.41
C ILE A 392 -23.49 -9.29 18.56
N VAL A 393 -23.09 -8.02 18.41
CA VAL A 393 -21.70 -7.58 18.56
C VAL A 393 -21.58 -6.50 19.62
N ASP A 394 -20.36 -6.26 20.10
CA ASP A 394 -20.06 -5.25 21.13
C ASP A 394 -19.66 -3.90 20.51
N PHE A 395 -19.14 -3.93 19.27
CA PHE A 395 -18.70 -2.75 18.54
C PHE A 395 -18.70 -2.97 17.04
N VAL A 396 -18.61 -1.86 16.30
CA VAL A 396 -18.34 -1.84 14.86
C VAL A 396 -17.18 -0.92 14.55
N SER A 397 -16.38 -1.27 13.55
CA SER A 397 -15.31 -0.43 13.03
C SER A 397 -15.50 -0.25 11.52
N VAL A 398 -15.54 0.99 11.05
CA VAL A 398 -15.81 1.27 9.64
C VAL A 398 -14.54 1.22 8.83
N GLY A 399 -14.47 0.30 7.86
CA GLY A 399 -13.41 0.19 6.86
C GLY A 399 -13.76 1.05 5.64
N THR A 400 -13.42 2.35 5.69
CA THR A 400 -13.85 3.30 4.66
C THR A 400 -13.27 3.02 3.28
N ASN A 401 -12.12 2.36 3.17
CA ASN A 401 -11.51 2.04 1.88
C ASN A 401 -12.38 1.07 1.08
N ASP A 402 -12.71 -0.08 1.66
CA ASP A 402 -13.57 -1.08 1.02
C ASP A 402 -15.03 -0.60 0.95
N LEU A 403 -15.52 0.12 1.97
CA LEU A 403 -16.87 0.72 1.90
C LEU A 403 -17.00 1.69 0.73
N SER A 404 -15.99 2.55 0.48
CA SER A 404 -15.98 3.45 -0.67
C SER A 404 -15.97 2.66 -1.98
N GLN A 405 -15.06 1.69 -2.11
CA GLN A 405 -14.98 0.83 -3.30
C GLN A 405 -16.34 0.24 -3.68
N TYR A 406 -17.02 -0.37 -2.72
CA TYR A 406 -18.32 -1.02 -2.99
C TYR A 406 -19.49 -0.03 -3.12
N LEU A 407 -19.44 1.09 -2.42
CA LEU A 407 -20.48 2.12 -2.49
C LEU A 407 -20.48 2.82 -3.85
N PHE A 408 -19.30 3.05 -4.43
CA PHE A 408 -19.14 3.73 -5.71
C PHE A 408 -18.92 2.75 -6.88
N ALA A 409 -18.89 1.43 -6.63
CA ALA A 409 -18.56 0.41 -7.62
C ALA A 409 -17.28 0.75 -8.39
N ALA A 410 -16.27 1.22 -7.67
CA ALA A 410 -15.01 1.71 -8.21
C ALA A 410 -13.85 0.89 -7.60
N ASP A 411 -13.08 0.24 -8.46
CA ASP A 411 -11.90 -0.49 -8.03
C ASP A 411 -10.84 0.50 -7.52
N ARG A 412 -10.43 0.34 -6.26
CA ARG A 412 -9.42 1.20 -5.63
C ARG A 412 -8.01 1.00 -6.20
N MET A 413 -7.79 -0.14 -6.88
CA MET A 413 -6.53 -0.43 -7.56
C MET A 413 -6.45 0.25 -8.93
N ASN A 414 -7.57 0.78 -9.45
CA ASN A 414 -7.59 1.51 -10.71
C ASN A 414 -7.38 3.02 -10.48
N PRO A 415 -6.21 3.58 -10.83
CA PRO A 415 -5.88 4.98 -10.62
C PRO A 415 -6.86 5.94 -11.31
N SER A 416 -7.47 5.53 -12.43
CA SER A 416 -8.42 6.35 -13.17
C SER A 416 -9.73 6.62 -12.39
N LEU A 417 -10.01 5.82 -11.35
CA LEU A 417 -11.21 5.93 -10.53
C LEU A 417 -10.93 6.64 -9.19
N GLY A 418 -9.72 7.08 -8.93
CA GLY A 418 -9.32 7.69 -7.65
C GLY A 418 -10.22 8.86 -7.21
N ALA A 419 -10.70 9.68 -8.14
CA ALA A 419 -11.60 10.78 -7.84
C ALA A 419 -12.95 10.31 -7.24
N LEU A 420 -13.44 9.12 -7.60
CA LEU A 420 -14.65 8.54 -7.02
C LEU A 420 -14.44 8.07 -5.57
N LEU A 421 -13.22 7.70 -5.23
CA LEU A 421 -12.86 7.15 -3.92
C LEU A 421 -12.47 8.22 -2.89
N ASN A 422 -12.58 9.49 -3.26
CA ASN A 422 -12.35 10.61 -2.34
C ASN A 422 -13.31 10.52 -1.15
N HIS A 423 -12.78 10.50 0.07
CA HIS A 423 -13.58 10.33 1.29
C HIS A 423 -14.53 11.51 1.61
N TRP A 424 -14.37 12.65 0.95
CA TRP A 424 -15.31 13.79 1.03
C TRP A 424 -16.57 13.60 0.18
N GLN A 425 -16.72 12.49 -0.52
CA GLN A 425 -17.91 12.21 -1.31
C GLN A 425 -19.17 12.17 -0.42
N PRO A 426 -20.25 12.89 -0.81
CA PRO A 426 -21.46 12.99 0.00
C PRO A 426 -22.12 11.65 0.32
N ALA A 427 -22.01 10.66 -0.57
CA ALA A 427 -22.59 9.33 -0.35
C ALA A 427 -21.87 8.58 0.78
N LEU A 428 -20.54 8.68 0.85
CA LEU A 428 -19.75 8.10 1.94
C LEU A 428 -20.11 8.77 3.27
N ILE A 429 -20.14 10.10 3.33
CA ILE A 429 -20.49 10.86 4.55
C ILE A 429 -21.89 10.49 5.04
N LYS A 430 -22.87 10.34 4.14
CA LYS A 430 -24.21 9.88 4.49
C LYS A 430 -24.22 8.45 5.03
N SER A 431 -23.42 7.56 4.46
CA SER A 431 -23.29 6.19 4.95
C SER A 431 -22.67 6.16 6.34
N LEU A 432 -21.62 6.94 6.60
CA LEU A 432 -21.01 7.09 7.91
C LEU A 432 -22.00 7.61 8.96
N ALA A 433 -22.77 8.65 8.64
CA ALA A 433 -23.81 9.17 9.51
C ALA A 433 -24.88 8.11 9.84
N ARG A 434 -25.29 7.30 8.86
CA ARG A 434 -26.24 6.19 9.07
C ARG A 434 -25.64 5.11 9.96
N ILE A 435 -24.38 4.73 9.75
CA ILE A 435 -23.69 3.74 10.57
C ILE A 435 -23.59 4.20 12.02
N ALA A 436 -23.14 5.44 12.26
CA ALA A 436 -23.04 6.01 13.61
C ALA A 436 -24.42 6.06 14.31
N SER A 437 -25.46 6.51 13.59
CA SER A 437 -26.82 6.52 14.11
C SER A 437 -27.34 5.10 14.41
N GLY A 438 -27.07 4.12 13.51
CA GLY A 438 -27.45 2.73 13.69
C GLY A 438 -26.74 2.10 14.90
N ALA A 439 -25.44 2.34 15.08
CA ALA A 439 -24.68 1.87 16.22
C ALA A 439 -25.23 2.43 17.54
N LYS A 440 -25.60 3.71 17.55
CA LYS A 440 -26.25 4.33 18.71
C LYS A 440 -27.59 3.67 19.04
N VAL A 441 -28.42 3.36 18.04
CA VAL A 441 -29.70 2.64 18.23
C VAL A 441 -29.47 1.23 18.75
N ALA A 442 -28.47 0.54 18.21
CA ALA A 442 -28.09 -0.79 18.65
C ALA A 442 -27.42 -0.83 20.05
N GLY A 443 -27.04 0.31 20.60
CA GLY A 443 -26.32 0.40 21.89
C GLY A 443 -24.89 -0.13 21.83
N ILE A 444 -24.24 -0.09 20.68
CA ILE A 444 -22.88 -0.56 20.44
C ILE A 444 -21.95 0.61 20.11
N SER A 445 -20.65 0.47 20.41
CA SER A 445 -19.67 1.50 20.06
C SER A 445 -19.31 1.45 18.57
N SER A 446 -19.05 2.62 17.98
CA SER A 446 -18.58 2.76 16.60
C SER A 446 -17.24 3.45 16.53
N GLY A 447 -16.43 3.08 15.54
CA GLY A 447 -15.16 3.70 15.23
C GLY A 447 -14.87 3.64 13.74
N VAL A 448 -13.85 4.35 13.28
CA VAL A 448 -13.38 4.34 11.89
C VAL A 448 -11.91 3.98 11.85
N CYS A 449 -11.52 3.04 11.00
CA CYS A 449 -10.15 2.56 10.86
C CYS A 449 -9.58 2.66 9.44
N GLY A 450 -10.38 3.07 8.46
CA GLY A 450 -9.91 3.31 7.09
C GLY A 450 -9.04 4.58 6.98
N GLU A 451 -8.44 4.78 5.82
CA GLU A 451 -7.53 5.91 5.55
C GLU A 451 -8.16 7.29 5.78
N SER A 452 -9.47 7.41 5.58
CA SER A 452 -10.21 8.64 5.87
C SER A 452 -10.06 9.12 7.33
N ALA A 453 -9.81 8.21 8.29
CA ALA A 453 -9.60 8.56 9.68
C ALA A 453 -8.24 9.23 9.95
N SER A 454 -7.29 9.14 9.01
CA SER A 454 -5.98 9.79 9.11
C SER A 454 -5.97 11.24 8.59
N ASP A 455 -7.03 11.67 7.89
CA ASP A 455 -7.21 13.07 7.50
C ASP A 455 -7.68 13.89 8.72
N PRO A 456 -6.87 14.84 9.23
CA PRO A 456 -7.24 15.63 10.41
C PRO A 456 -8.53 16.45 10.23
N ALA A 457 -8.81 16.94 9.03
CA ALA A 457 -10.03 17.69 8.74
C ALA A 457 -11.25 16.77 8.72
N PHE A 458 -11.11 15.58 8.12
CA PHE A 458 -12.20 14.61 8.09
C PHE A 458 -12.44 13.97 9.46
N ALA A 459 -11.41 13.83 10.30
CA ALA A 459 -11.55 13.36 11.69
C ALA A 459 -12.52 14.23 12.50
N VAL A 460 -12.55 15.55 12.25
CA VAL A 460 -13.53 16.46 12.88
C VAL A 460 -14.96 16.13 12.43
N VAL A 461 -15.14 15.81 11.14
CA VAL A 461 -16.45 15.40 10.60
C VAL A 461 -16.87 14.07 11.24
N LEU A 462 -15.96 13.09 11.31
CA LEU A 462 -16.20 11.77 11.92
C LEU A 462 -16.63 11.93 13.41
N ALA A 463 -15.91 12.74 14.17
CA ALA A 463 -16.26 13.02 15.56
C ALA A 463 -17.62 13.72 15.69
N GLY A 464 -18.00 14.58 14.74
CA GLY A 464 -19.29 15.26 14.70
C GLY A 464 -20.45 14.34 14.32
N LEU A 465 -20.20 13.26 13.62
CA LEU A 465 -21.21 12.25 13.25
C LEU A 465 -21.53 11.29 14.40
N GLY A 466 -20.66 11.18 15.43
CA GLY A 466 -20.79 10.29 16.58
C GLY A 466 -20.03 9.02 16.45
#